data_25cdcc0e0536a87d5f2940c7aca97930
#
_entry.id   25cdcc0e0536a87d5f2940c7aca97930
#
_cell.length_a   1.000
_cell.length_b   1.000
_cell.length_c   1.000
_cell.angle_alpha   90.00
_cell.angle_beta   90.00
_cell.angle_gamma   90.00
#
_symmetry.space_group_name_H-M   'P 1'
#
loop_
_entity.id
_entity.type
_entity.pdbx_description
1 polymer ?
#
loop_
_entity_poly.entity_id
_entity_poly.type
_entity_poly.pdbx_seq_one_letter_code
_entity_poly.pdbx_strand_id
1 'polypeptide(L)'
;MATNTEIIKDAYASFAAGDVPGALSAFADDILWIEPDGYPIIGGTYVGPQAVVEGVFMRLAEIGDEFAVVPEQFVAEGDTVVALGHLAWKHKDTGAPALVKTAHVWTFEGGKATSFLQHIDTVKMRELS
;
A
#
# COMPACT_ATOMS: atom_id res chain seq x y z
N MET A 1 -15.89 12.35 -15.06
CA MET A 1 -14.52 12.27 -14.51
C MET A 1 -14.53 11.42 -13.24
N ALA A 2 -13.55 10.56 -13.10
CA ALA A 2 -13.43 9.76 -11.90
C ALA A 2 -13.01 10.63 -10.71
N THR A 3 -13.60 10.36 -9.53
CA THR A 3 -13.17 10.98 -8.28
C THR A 3 -11.85 10.37 -7.81
N ASN A 4 -11.16 11.05 -6.91
CA ASN A 4 -9.92 10.51 -6.32
C ASN A 4 -10.18 9.16 -5.66
N THR A 5 -11.31 9.01 -4.97
CA THR A 5 -11.70 7.73 -4.36
C THR A 5 -11.85 6.62 -5.39
N GLU A 6 -12.51 6.89 -6.52
CA GLU A 6 -12.66 5.92 -7.60
C GLU A 6 -11.31 5.53 -8.21
N ILE A 7 -10.43 6.50 -8.42
CA ILE A 7 -9.08 6.26 -8.95
C ILE A 7 -8.30 5.32 -8.04
N ILE A 8 -8.32 5.57 -6.72
CA ILE A 8 -7.55 4.73 -5.81
C ILE A 8 -8.18 3.35 -5.60
N LYS A 9 -9.50 3.25 -5.62
CA LYS A 9 -10.18 1.95 -5.60
C LYS A 9 -9.75 1.09 -6.79
N ASP A 10 -9.69 1.68 -7.98
CA ASP A 10 -9.26 0.99 -9.18
C ASP A 10 -7.78 0.56 -9.09
N ALA A 11 -6.94 1.37 -8.48
CA ALA A 11 -5.52 1.03 -8.27
C ALA A 11 -5.38 -0.17 -7.33
N TYR A 12 -6.14 -0.23 -6.24
CA TYR A 12 -6.14 -1.40 -5.36
C TYR A 12 -6.64 -2.66 -6.08
N ALA A 13 -7.68 -2.52 -6.89
CA ALA A 13 -8.22 -3.64 -7.66
C ALA A 13 -7.21 -4.17 -8.68
N SER A 14 -6.51 -3.27 -9.36
CA SER A 14 -5.44 -3.64 -10.30
C SER A 14 -4.31 -4.37 -9.58
N PHE A 15 -3.88 -3.86 -8.44
CA PHE A 15 -2.83 -4.48 -7.64
C PHE A 15 -3.23 -5.90 -7.20
N ALA A 16 -4.46 -6.05 -6.71
CA ALA A 16 -4.98 -7.36 -6.27
C ALA A 16 -5.06 -8.36 -7.43
N ALA A 17 -5.29 -7.88 -8.65
CA ALA A 17 -5.33 -8.71 -9.86
C ALA A 17 -3.93 -9.01 -10.43
N GLY A 18 -2.87 -8.51 -9.82
CA GLY A 18 -1.51 -8.66 -10.33
C GLY A 18 -1.16 -7.71 -11.47
N ASP A 19 -2.02 -6.73 -11.74
CA ASP A 19 -1.80 -5.71 -12.77
C ASP A 19 -1.05 -4.52 -12.17
N VAL A 20 0.26 -4.65 -12.05
CA VAL A 20 1.10 -3.58 -11.48
C VAL A 20 1.07 -2.32 -12.35
N PRO A 21 1.21 -2.38 -13.68
CA PRO A 21 1.07 -1.18 -14.51
C PRO A 21 -0.25 -0.45 -14.31
N GLY A 22 -1.36 -1.17 -14.15
CA GLY A 22 -2.67 -0.59 -13.86
C GLY A 22 -2.68 0.17 -12.54
N ALA A 23 -2.08 -0.40 -11.49
CA ALA A 23 -1.95 0.28 -10.20
C ALA A 23 -1.09 1.55 -10.32
N LEU A 24 0.05 1.46 -11.01
CA LEU A 24 0.97 2.58 -11.19
C LEU A 24 0.37 3.74 -12.01
N SER A 25 -0.64 3.47 -12.83
CA SER A 25 -1.28 4.51 -13.64
C SER A 25 -1.93 5.61 -12.81
N ALA A 26 -2.23 5.34 -11.53
CA ALA A 26 -2.78 6.31 -10.60
C ALA A 26 -1.71 7.19 -9.95
N PHE A 27 -0.43 6.87 -10.10
CA PHE A 27 0.67 7.54 -9.39
C PHE A 27 1.25 8.69 -10.21
N ALA A 28 1.54 9.81 -9.54
CA ALA A 28 2.34 10.88 -10.13
C ALA A 28 3.77 10.38 -10.36
N ASP A 29 4.46 10.96 -11.35
CA ASP A 29 5.83 10.57 -11.70
C ASP A 29 6.82 10.76 -10.54
N ASP A 30 6.52 11.67 -9.62
CA ASP A 30 7.33 12.01 -8.46
C ASP A 30 6.64 11.64 -7.15
N ILE A 31 5.74 10.67 -7.16
CA ILE A 31 5.01 10.26 -5.95
C ILE A 31 5.98 10.04 -4.78
N LEU A 32 5.62 10.59 -3.62
CA LEU A 32 6.36 10.39 -2.38
C LEU A 32 5.68 9.28 -1.59
N TRP A 33 6.37 8.16 -1.44
CA TRP A 33 5.85 6.97 -0.77
C TRP A 33 6.56 6.77 0.55
N ILE A 34 5.84 6.84 1.66
CA ILE A 34 6.41 6.75 3.00
C ILE A 34 5.88 5.53 3.73
N GLU A 35 6.80 4.63 4.07
CA GLU A 35 6.53 3.47 4.92
C GLU A 35 7.14 3.72 6.29
N PRO A 36 6.48 3.30 7.38
CA PRO A 36 7.06 3.50 8.72
C PRO A 36 8.38 2.74 8.87
N ASP A 37 9.34 3.37 9.54
CA ASP A 37 10.69 2.79 9.74
C ASP A 37 10.65 1.43 10.42
N GLY A 38 9.65 1.19 11.26
CA GLY A 38 9.47 -0.09 11.93
C GLY A 38 8.89 -1.21 11.07
N TYR A 39 8.52 -0.93 9.80
CA TYR A 39 8.01 -1.95 8.89
C TYR A 39 9.19 -2.79 8.38
N PRO A 40 9.28 -4.08 8.78
CA PRO A 40 10.42 -4.92 8.38
C PRO A 40 10.57 -4.96 6.86
N ILE A 41 11.81 -4.85 6.38
CA ILE A 41 12.20 -4.97 4.96
C ILE A 41 11.77 -3.74 4.14
N ILE A 42 10.55 -3.25 4.33
CA ILE A 42 9.87 -2.25 3.50
C ILE A 42 10.10 -0.83 4.00
N GLY A 43 10.28 -0.62 5.30
CA GLY A 43 10.35 0.71 5.91
C GLY A 43 11.30 1.66 5.19
N GLY A 44 10.88 2.91 5.02
CA GLY A 44 11.69 3.93 4.36
C GLY A 44 10.85 4.86 3.49
N THR A 45 11.54 5.72 2.75
CA THR A 45 10.93 6.70 1.86
C THR A 45 11.37 6.44 0.43
N TYR A 46 10.41 6.44 -0.48
CA TYR A 46 10.63 6.11 -1.90
C TYR A 46 10.07 7.24 -2.76
N VAL A 47 10.77 7.62 -3.81
CA VAL A 47 10.34 8.69 -4.72
C VAL A 47 10.17 8.13 -6.12
N GLY A 48 8.96 8.27 -6.65
CA GLY A 48 8.60 7.83 -8.01
C GLY A 48 8.13 6.37 -8.08
N PRO A 49 7.33 6.04 -9.10
CA PRO A 49 6.74 4.69 -9.23
C PRO A 49 7.76 3.57 -9.29
N GLN A 50 8.89 3.77 -9.97
CA GLN A 50 9.91 2.73 -10.12
C GLN A 50 10.52 2.36 -8.75
N ALA A 51 10.82 3.37 -7.92
CA ALA A 51 11.36 3.14 -6.58
C ALA A 51 10.36 2.37 -5.70
N VAL A 52 9.07 2.66 -5.86
CA VAL A 52 8.00 1.96 -5.13
C VAL A 52 7.92 0.49 -5.57
N VAL A 53 8.00 0.22 -6.86
CA VAL A 53 8.01 -1.16 -7.38
C VAL A 53 9.19 -1.94 -6.81
N GLU A 54 10.39 -1.40 -6.91
CA GLU A 54 11.62 -2.08 -6.48
C GLU A 54 11.75 -2.21 -4.97
N GLY A 55 11.38 -1.15 -4.24
CA GLY A 55 11.59 -1.08 -2.79
C GLY A 55 10.41 -1.61 -1.97
N VAL A 56 9.22 -1.65 -2.54
CA VAL A 56 8.00 -2.06 -1.85
C VAL A 56 7.36 -3.28 -2.51
N PHE A 57 6.81 -3.12 -3.70
CA PHE A 57 5.97 -4.17 -4.32
C PHE A 57 6.74 -5.47 -4.56
N MET A 58 7.95 -5.40 -5.07
CA MET A 58 8.77 -6.59 -5.34
C MET A 58 9.27 -7.27 -4.06
N ARG A 59 9.17 -6.58 -2.93
CA ARG A 59 9.66 -7.10 -1.64
C ARG A 59 8.56 -7.66 -0.74
N LEU A 60 7.28 -7.49 -1.12
CA LEU A 60 6.17 -7.99 -0.29
C LEU A 60 6.23 -9.51 -0.09
N ALA A 61 6.71 -10.25 -1.08
CA ALA A 61 6.86 -11.69 -0.97
C ALA A 61 7.89 -12.11 0.09
N GLU A 62 8.78 -11.21 0.50
CA GLU A 62 9.75 -11.46 1.59
C GLU A 62 9.08 -11.36 2.96
N ILE A 63 7.96 -10.67 3.07
CA ILE A 63 7.18 -10.55 4.32
C ILE A 63 6.49 -11.86 4.63
N GLY A 64 5.86 -12.48 3.62
CA GLY A 64 5.14 -13.72 3.80
C GLY A 64 4.50 -14.19 2.50
N ASP A 65 3.92 -15.37 2.54
CA ASP A 65 3.25 -15.98 1.38
C ASP A 65 1.82 -15.45 1.25
N GLU A 66 1.33 -15.41 0.03
CA GLU A 66 -0.03 -14.95 -0.30
C GLU A 66 -0.34 -13.57 0.29
N PHE A 67 0.62 -12.65 0.17
CA PHE A 67 0.48 -11.30 0.71
C PHE A 67 -0.67 -10.55 0.02
N ALA A 68 -1.59 -10.03 0.81
CA ALA A 68 -2.76 -9.29 0.32
C ALA A 68 -2.91 -7.96 1.04
N VAL A 69 -3.28 -6.94 0.27
CA VAL A 69 -3.69 -5.63 0.77
C VAL A 69 -5.19 -5.54 0.60
N VAL A 70 -5.93 -5.43 1.70
CA VAL A 70 -7.40 -5.50 1.68
C VAL A 70 -8.00 -4.21 2.20
N PRO A 71 -8.38 -3.27 1.30
CA PRO A 71 -9.09 -2.07 1.72
C PRO A 71 -10.54 -2.41 2.06
N GLU A 72 -11.04 -1.85 3.17
CA GLU A 72 -12.39 -2.12 3.65
C GLU A 72 -13.28 -0.88 3.63
N GLN A 73 -12.69 0.32 3.80
CA GLN A 73 -13.43 1.57 3.86
C GLN A 73 -12.57 2.71 3.31
N PHE A 74 -13.18 3.60 2.56
CA PHE A 74 -12.52 4.80 2.04
C PHE A 74 -13.20 6.04 2.62
N VAL A 75 -12.37 6.98 3.11
CA VAL A 75 -12.83 8.27 3.63
C VAL A 75 -12.08 9.36 2.88
N ALA A 76 -12.81 10.28 2.28
CA ALA A 76 -12.21 11.35 1.47
C ALA A 76 -12.59 12.72 2.01
N GLU A 77 -11.61 13.61 2.05
CA GLU A 77 -11.80 15.03 2.36
C GLU A 77 -10.83 15.84 1.52
N GLY A 78 -11.36 16.73 0.67
CA GLY A 78 -10.53 17.51 -0.25
C GLY A 78 -9.75 16.57 -1.17
N ASP A 79 -8.44 16.79 -1.26
CA ASP A 79 -7.53 16.00 -2.09
C ASP A 79 -6.94 14.79 -1.34
N THR A 80 -7.45 14.48 -0.16
CA THR A 80 -6.97 13.37 0.66
C THR A 80 -7.97 12.23 0.65
N VAL A 81 -7.48 11.01 0.42
CA VAL A 81 -8.27 9.77 0.55
C VAL A 81 -7.57 8.84 1.53
N VAL A 82 -8.31 8.40 2.54
CA VAL A 82 -7.81 7.43 3.51
C VAL A 82 -8.45 6.08 3.22
N ALA A 83 -7.63 5.07 3.01
CA ALA A 83 -8.08 3.68 2.85
C ALA A 83 -7.80 2.92 4.15
N LEU A 84 -8.87 2.54 4.84
CA LEU A 84 -8.80 1.75 6.06
C LEU A 84 -8.98 0.27 5.69
N GLY A 85 -8.16 -0.59 6.24
CA GLY A 85 -8.24 -2.00 5.94
C GLY A 85 -7.20 -2.82 6.68
N HIS A 86 -6.70 -3.86 6.04
CA HIS A 86 -5.68 -4.71 6.64
C HIS A 86 -4.73 -5.28 5.60
N LEU A 87 -3.57 -5.72 6.08
CA LEU A 87 -2.63 -6.55 5.35
C LEU A 87 -2.80 -7.97 5.88
N ALA A 88 -2.72 -8.96 5.01
CA ALA A 88 -2.84 -10.37 5.37
C ALA A 88 -1.79 -11.19 4.62
N TRP A 89 -1.22 -12.17 5.28
CA TRP A 89 -0.27 -13.10 4.66
C TRP A 89 -0.20 -14.39 5.47
N LYS A 90 0.56 -15.36 4.96
CA LYS A 90 0.88 -16.59 5.69
C LYS A 90 2.37 -16.59 6.02
N HIS A 91 2.68 -16.92 7.26
CA HIS A 91 4.07 -17.05 7.70
C HIS A 91 4.78 -18.10 6.85
N LYS A 92 5.97 -17.77 6.33
CA LYS A 92 6.68 -18.63 5.38
C LYS A 92 7.01 -20.00 5.93
N ASP A 93 7.39 -20.08 7.21
CA ASP A 93 7.86 -21.32 7.81
C ASP A 93 6.71 -22.20 8.35
N THR A 94 5.67 -21.58 8.90
CA THR A 94 4.60 -22.30 9.60
C THR A 94 3.28 -22.33 8.84
N GLY A 95 3.08 -21.43 7.86
CA GLY A 95 1.80 -21.26 7.19
C GLY A 95 0.74 -20.58 8.05
N ALA A 96 1.10 -20.12 9.24
CA ALA A 96 0.16 -19.47 10.15
C ALA A 96 -0.37 -18.16 9.55
N PRO A 97 -1.68 -17.89 9.66
CA PRO A 97 -2.23 -16.65 9.14
C PRO A 97 -1.79 -15.45 9.97
N ALA A 98 -1.49 -14.35 9.29
CA ALA A 98 -1.14 -13.07 9.91
C ALA A 98 -2.06 -11.99 9.36
N LEU A 99 -2.46 -11.05 10.23
CA LEU A 99 -3.30 -9.93 9.85
C LEU A 99 -2.90 -8.71 10.68
N VAL A 100 -2.67 -7.59 10.00
CA VAL A 100 -2.34 -6.31 10.64
C VAL A 100 -3.21 -5.22 10.03
N LYS A 101 -3.89 -4.44 10.88
CA LYS A 101 -4.73 -3.34 10.42
C LYS A 101 -3.86 -2.19 9.94
N THR A 102 -4.34 -1.50 8.91
CA THR A 102 -3.61 -0.40 8.29
C THR A 102 -4.55 0.76 7.93
N ALA A 103 -3.97 1.95 7.90
CA ALA A 103 -4.57 3.13 7.30
C ALA A 103 -3.60 3.70 6.29
N HIS A 104 -4.03 3.79 5.04
CA HIS A 104 -3.25 4.39 3.95
C HIS A 104 -3.77 5.79 3.69
N VAL A 105 -2.90 6.78 3.77
CA VAL A 105 -3.26 8.18 3.50
C VAL A 105 -2.70 8.57 2.14
N TRP A 106 -3.59 8.80 1.19
CA TRP A 106 -3.27 9.22 -0.17
C TRP A 106 -3.57 10.69 -0.36
N THR A 107 -2.65 11.42 -0.97
CA THR A 107 -2.88 12.81 -1.39
C THR A 107 -2.85 12.88 -2.91
N PHE A 108 -3.78 13.62 -3.49
CA PHE A 108 -3.96 13.72 -4.95
C PHE A 108 -3.75 15.14 -5.44
N GLU A 109 -3.30 15.25 -6.68
CA GLU A 109 -3.25 16.50 -7.44
C GLU A 109 -3.47 16.17 -8.91
N GLY A 110 -4.44 16.84 -9.53
CA GLY A 110 -4.74 16.64 -10.96
C GLY A 110 -5.08 15.21 -11.33
N GLY A 111 -5.74 14.47 -10.45
CA GLY A 111 -6.14 13.08 -10.70
C GLY A 111 -5.03 12.06 -10.54
N LYS A 112 -3.89 12.46 -9.99
CA LYS A 112 -2.76 11.55 -9.71
C LYS A 112 -2.43 11.58 -8.23
N ALA A 113 -2.07 10.42 -7.68
CA ALA A 113 -1.60 10.32 -6.30
C ALA A 113 -0.18 10.88 -6.20
N THR A 114 -0.02 11.94 -5.43
CA THR A 114 1.28 12.60 -5.23
C THR A 114 1.99 12.13 -3.97
N SER A 115 1.26 11.56 -3.02
CA SER A 115 1.88 10.96 -1.83
C SER A 115 1.06 9.81 -1.27
N PHE A 116 1.78 8.92 -0.61
CA PHE A 116 1.23 7.79 0.13
C PHE A 116 1.95 7.71 1.48
N LEU A 117 1.18 7.56 2.55
CA LEU A 117 1.71 7.37 3.88
C LEU A 117 0.97 6.19 4.53
N GLN A 118 1.70 5.16 4.93
CA GLN A 118 1.12 4.03 5.63
C GLN A 118 1.23 4.18 7.14
N HIS A 119 0.12 3.94 7.83
CA HIS A 119 0.06 3.76 9.27
C HIS A 119 -0.30 2.31 9.56
N ILE A 120 0.58 1.61 10.26
CA ILE A 120 0.37 0.22 10.67
C ILE A 120 0.90 0.01 12.09
N ASP A 121 0.46 -1.06 12.72
CA ASP A 121 0.99 -1.51 13.99
C ASP A 121 2.34 -2.21 13.75
N THR A 122 3.44 -1.46 13.89
CA THR A 122 4.78 -1.98 13.61
C THR A 122 5.25 -2.99 14.65
N VAL A 123 4.73 -2.94 15.88
CA VAL A 123 5.03 -3.96 16.89
C VAL A 123 4.45 -5.29 16.44
N LYS A 124 3.17 -5.30 16.05
CA LYS A 124 2.51 -6.51 15.56
C LYS A 124 3.17 -7.04 14.30
N MET A 125 3.55 -6.14 13.38
CA MET A 125 4.29 -6.52 12.17
C MET A 125 5.54 -7.32 12.51
N ARG A 126 6.32 -6.85 13.48
CA ARG A 126 7.56 -7.52 13.89
C ARG A 126 7.29 -8.84 14.59
N GLU A 127 6.26 -8.92 15.42
CA GLU A 127 5.87 -10.15 16.10
C GLU A 127 5.43 -11.24 15.14
N LEU A 128 4.82 -10.84 14.00
CA LEU A 128 4.33 -11.78 12.99
C LEU A 128 5.33 -12.08 11.88
N SER A 129 6.49 -11.44 11.92
CA SER A 129 7.54 -11.63 10.90
C SER A 129 8.40 -12.87 11.17
#